data_3141b3eef27f46ac533c1789984745ad
#
_entry.id   3141b3eef27f46ac533c1789984745ad
#
_cell.length_a   1.000
_cell.length_b   1.000
_cell.length_c   1.000
_cell.angle_alpha   90.00
_cell.angle_beta   90.00
_cell.angle_gamma   90.00
#
_symmetry.space_group_name_H-M   'P 1'
#
loop_
_entity.id
_entity.type
_entity.pdbx_description
1 polymer ?
#
loop_
_entity_poly.entity_id
_entity_poly.type
_entity_poly.pdbx_seq_one_letter_code
_entity_poly.pdbx_strand_id
1 'polypeptide(L)'
;MPSLTTMLGLVSHAAAVERNWLQHYLGGKPREEINGNARGDAPSWDVGTGQTIDGVIAEFDSACAVSRQIAAGFTLDQAVPHDELGQVSLRWVYMHMIREHARHVGHADMLREQIDGTTGD
;
A
#
# COMPACT_ATOMS: atom_id res chain seq x y z
N MET A 1 6.34 11.97 20.06
CA MET A 1 7.54 11.92 19.21
C MET A 1 7.41 10.86 18.15
N PRO A 2 7.53 11.17 16.86
CA PRO A 2 7.49 10.14 15.84
C PRO A 2 8.66 9.17 16.01
N SER A 3 8.44 7.92 15.71
CA SER A 3 9.43 6.87 15.89
C SER A 3 9.67 6.14 14.57
N LEU A 4 10.75 5.37 14.50
CA LEU A 4 11.02 4.49 13.38
C LEU A 4 9.88 3.50 13.16
N THR A 5 9.25 3.04 14.25
CA THR A 5 8.10 2.14 14.18
C THR A 5 6.95 2.79 13.39
N THR A 6 6.72 4.10 13.56
CA THR A 6 5.70 4.82 12.80
C THR A 6 6.06 4.88 11.31
N MET A 7 7.34 5.09 10.98
CA MET A 7 7.79 5.08 9.59
C MET A 7 7.64 3.71 8.96
N LEU A 8 7.98 2.65 9.70
CA LEU A 8 7.78 1.28 9.25
C LEU A 8 6.29 0.97 9.06
N GLY A 9 5.44 1.52 9.92
CA GLY A 9 3.99 1.40 9.79
C GLY A 9 3.47 1.97 8.48
N LEU A 10 4.03 3.11 8.04
CA LEU A 10 3.66 3.69 6.75
C LEU A 10 3.96 2.74 5.58
N VAL A 11 5.12 2.09 5.60
CA VAL A 11 5.50 1.13 4.55
C VAL A 11 4.63 -0.12 4.62
N SER A 12 4.36 -0.61 5.82
CA SER A 12 3.45 -1.76 6.03
C SER A 12 2.06 -1.47 5.49
N HIS A 13 1.53 -0.28 5.79
CA HIS A 13 0.23 0.15 5.29
C HIS A 13 0.24 0.27 3.76
N ALA A 14 1.29 0.82 3.18
CA ALA A 14 1.41 0.93 1.73
C ALA A 14 1.36 -0.44 1.05
N ALA A 15 2.02 -1.45 1.64
CA ALA A 15 1.95 -2.82 1.12
C ALA A 15 0.53 -3.39 1.20
N ALA A 16 -0.17 -3.12 2.31
CA ALA A 16 -1.56 -3.58 2.48
C ALA A 16 -2.49 -2.94 1.45
N VAL A 17 -2.30 -1.65 1.16
CA VAL A 17 -3.09 -0.93 0.16
C VAL A 17 -2.85 -1.50 -1.24
N GLU A 18 -1.60 -1.80 -1.59
CA GLU A 18 -1.27 -2.48 -2.85
C GLU A 18 -2.00 -3.81 -2.97
N ARG A 19 -1.94 -4.63 -1.92
CA ARG A 19 -2.58 -5.94 -1.91
C ARG A 19 -4.10 -5.82 -2.04
N ASN A 20 -4.70 -4.86 -1.35
CA ASN A 20 -6.15 -4.67 -1.38
C ASN A 20 -6.63 -4.33 -2.79
N TRP A 21 -6.02 -3.37 -3.43
CA TRP A 21 -6.48 -2.87 -4.73
C TRP A 21 -6.07 -3.74 -5.90
N LEU A 22 -4.84 -4.22 -5.93
CA LEU A 22 -4.33 -4.99 -7.06
C LEU A 22 -4.63 -6.48 -6.93
N GLN A 23 -4.32 -7.10 -5.80
CA GLN A 23 -4.52 -8.54 -5.65
C GLN A 23 -5.97 -8.90 -5.36
N HIS A 24 -6.61 -8.15 -4.47
CA HIS A 24 -7.98 -8.46 -4.08
C HIS A 24 -8.99 -7.97 -5.13
N TYR A 25 -9.05 -6.66 -5.39
CA TYR A 25 -10.08 -6.14 -6.30
C TYR A 25 -9.77 -6.46 -7.76
N LEU A 26 -8.66 -6.03 -8.30
CA LEU A 26 -8.35 -6.29 -9.71
C LEU A 26 -8.07 -7.77 -9.97
N GLY A 27 -7.26 -8.40 -9.13
CA GLY A 27 -6.90 -9.80 -9.30
C GLY A 27 -7.99 -10.79 -8.90
N GLY A 28 -9.02 -10.33 -8.20
CA GLY A 28 -10.12 -11.20 -7.76
C GLY A 28 -9.73 -12.20 -6.69
N LYS A 29 -8.63 -12.01 -5.99
CA LYS A 29 -8.13 -12.97 -5.02
C LYS A 29 -8.78 -12.75 -3.66
N PRO A 30 -9.34 -13.80 -3.03
CA PRO A 30 -9.86 -13.66 -1.67
C PRO A 30 -8.75 -13.18 -0.73
N ARG A 31 -9.10 -12.31 0.23
CA ARG A 31 -8.10 -11.75 1.14
C ARG A 31 -7.38 -12.84 1.94
N GLU A 32 -8.07 -13.92 2.27
CA GLU A 32 -7.49 -15.05 3.02
C GLU A 32 -6.38 -15.75 2.26
N GLU A 33 -6.35 -15.64 0.94
CA GLU A 33 -5.35 -16.27 0.08
C GLU A 33 -4.19 -15.34 -0.26
N ILE A 34 -4.25 -14.08 0.18
CA ILE A 34 -3.19 -13.11 -0.07
C ILE A 34 -2.20 -13.16 1.08
N ASN A 35 -0.92 -13.26 0.76
CA ASN A 35 0.13 -13.21 1.78
C ASN A 35 0.23 -11.81 2.36
N GLY A 36 0.04 -11.70 3.66
CA GLY A 36 0.09 -10.44 4.36
C GLY A 36 -1.26 -9.74 4.43
N ASN A 37 -1.29 -8.60 5.10
CA ASN A 37 -2.50 -7.82 5.26
C ASN A 37 -2.93 -7.24 3.90
N ALA A 38 -4.17 -7.48 3.52
CA ALA A 38 -4.76 -6.96 2.28
C ALA A 38 -5.92 -6.01 2.56
N ARG A 39 -5.90 -5.31 3.70
CA ARG A 39 -6.88 -4.31 4.09
C ARG A 39 -6.15 -3.02 4.43
N GLY A 40 -6.72 -1.90 4.04
CA GLY A 40 -6.15 -0.60 4.40
C GLY A 40 -6.64 -0.07 5.75
N ASP A 41 -6.92 -0.96 6.69
CA ASP A 41 -7.49 -0.63 8.00
C ASP A 41 -6.40 -0.41 9.06
N ALA A 42 -6.83 -0.15 10.31
CA ALA A 42 -5.89 0.15 11.39
C ALA A 42 -4.81 -0.91 11.60
N PRO A 43 -5.12 -2.23 11.57
CA PRO A 43 -4.07 -3.24 11.72
C PRO A 43 -2.98 -3.20 10.65
N SER A 44 -3.23 -2.61 9.49
CA SER A 44 -2.21 -2.51 8.43
C SER A 44 -1.03 -1.64 8.82
N TRP A 45 -1.20 -0.78 9.83
CA TRP A 45 -0.15 0.09 10.36
C TRP A 45 0.74 -0.60 11.39
N ASP A 46 0.32 -1.77 11.86
CA ASP A 46 1.06 -2.51 12.89
C ASP A 46 2.22 -3.27 12.25
N VAL A 47 3.40 -3.04 12.80
CA VAL A 47 4.60 -3.77 12.43
C VAL A 47 4.86 -4.77 13.56
N GLY A 48 4.85 -6.05 13.22
CA GLY A 48 5.03 -7.10 14.21
C GLY A 48 6.36 -6.98 14.97
N THR A 49 6.41 -7.54 16.18
CA THR A 49 7.64 -7.61 16.97
C THR A 49 8.71 -8.37 16.19
N GLY A 50 9.92 -7.83 16.16
CA GLY A 50 11.02 -8.46 15.45
C GLY A 50 11.12 -8.12 13.97
N GLN A 51 10.20 -7.31 13.43
CA GLN A 51 10.30 -6.83 12.05
C GLN A 51 11.48 -5.88 11.89
N THR A 52 12.20 -6.02 10.79
CA THR A 52 13.31 -5.15 10.44
C THR A 52 12.90 -4.22 9.31
N ILE A 53 13.67 -3.14 9.12
CA ILE A 53 13.48 -2.23 7.98
C ILE A 53 13.54 -3.02 6.67
N ASP A 54 14.56 -3.86 6.53
CA ASP A 54 14.76 -4.65 5.30
C ASP A 54 13.59 -5.60 5.07
N GLY A 55 13.06 -6.22 6.12
CA GLY A 55 11.92 -7.12 6.00
C GLY A 55 10.64 -6.42 5.56
N VAL A 56 10.37 -5.24 6.12
CA VAL A 56 9.19 -4.45 5.76
C VAL A 56 9.28 -3.93 4.32
N ILE A 57 10.46 -3.47 3.91
CA ILE A 57 10.69 -3.02 2.54
C ILE A 57 10.56 -4.19 1.55
N ALA A 58 11.09 -5.37 1.91
CA ALA A 58 10.98 -6.55 1.06
C ALA A 58 9.51 -6.96 0.85
N GLU A 59 8.69 -6.87 1.87
CA GLU A 59 7.25 -7.13 1.74
C GLU A 59 6.57 -6.14 0.82
N PHE A 60 6.92 -4.87 0.92
CA PHE A 60 6.37 -3.85 0.03
C PHE A 60 6.81 -4.09 -1.42
N ASP A 61 8.09 -4.36 -1.65
CA ASP A 61 8.60 -4.65 -2.98
C ASP A 61 7.93 -5.87 -3.59
N SER A 62 7.71 -6.91 -2.79
CA SER A 62 7.00 -8.11 -3.23
C SER A 62 5.56 -7.81 -3.63
N ALA A 63 4.86 -6.99 -2.82
CA ALA A 63 3.49 -6.59 -3.13
C ALA A 63 3.44 -5.80 -4.45
N CYS A 64 4.38 -4.88 -4.66
CA CYS A 64 4.46 -4.11 -5.90
C CYS A 64 4.76 -5.00 -7.11
N ALA A 65 5.61 -6.00 -6.96
CA ALA A 65 5.91 -6.95 -8.05
C ALA A 65 4.65 -7.72 -8.47
N VAL A 66 3.86 -8.19 -7.50
CA VAL A 66 2.60 -8.87 -7.80
C VAL A 66 1.61 -7.91 -8.44
N SER A 67 1.54 -6.66 -7.96
CA SER A 67 0.68 -5.63 -8.55
C SER A 67 0.99 -5.44 -10.04
N ARG A 68 2.27 -5.36 -10.39
CA ARG A 68 2.70 -5.20 -11.79
C ARG A 68 2.29 -6.40 -12.65
N GLN A 69 2.40 -7.60 -12.12
CA GLN A 69 2.02 -8.82 -12.84
C GLN A 69 0.51 -8.83 -13.11
N ILE A 70 -0.30 -8.47 -12.13
CA ILE A 70 -1.75 -8.43 -12.27
C ILE A 70 -2.15 -7.35 -13.26
N ALA A 71 -1.60 -6.15 -13.11
CA ALA A 71 -1.93 -5.01 -13.97
C ALA A 71 -1.56 -5.27 -15.43
N ALA A 72 -0.53 -6.05 -15.70
CA ALA A 72 -0.12 -6.38 -17.06
C ALA A 72 -1.19 -7.15 -17.83
N GLY A 73 -2.11 -7.83 -17.14
CA GLY A 73 -3.22 -8.52 -17.77
C GLY A 73 -4.46 -7.68 -18.01
N PHE A 74 -4.41 -6.38 -17.70
CA PHE A 74 -5.55 -5.47 -17.81
C PHE A 74 -5.28 -4.35 -18.81
N THR A 75 -6.35 -3.92 -19.52
CA THR A 75 -6.31 -2.62 -20.20
C THR A 75 -6.70 -1.55 -19.16
N LEU A 76 -6.35 -0.29 -19.43
CA LEU A 76 -6.61 0.80 -18.48
C LEU A 76 -8.11 0.96 -18.16
N ASP A 77 -8.97 0.73 -19.14
CA ASP A 77 -10.41 0.96 -18.95
C ASP A 77 -11.19 -0.30 -18.62
N GLN A 78 -10.52 -1.44 -18.51
CA GLN A 78 -11.15 -2.67 -18.06
C GLN A 78 -11.57 -2.53 -16.61
N ALA A 79 -12.83 -2.84 -16.30
CA ALA A 79 -13.41 -2.62 -14.98
C ALA A 79 -13.71 -3.94 -14.29
N VAL A 80 -13.67 -3.91 -12.97
CA VAL A 80 -14.01 -5.03 -12.09
C VAL A 80 -15.00 -4.57 -11.04
N PRO A 81 -15.79 -5.48 -10.45
CA PRO A 81 -16.73 -5.11 -9.40
C PRO A 81 -16.02 -4.60 -8.14
N HIS A 82 -16.65 -3.66 -7.47
CA HIS A 82 -16.25 -3.19 -6.15
C HIS A 82 -17.50 -3.10 -5.27
N ASP A 83 -17.38 -3.56 -4.03
CA ASP A 83 -18.52 -3.71 -3.14
C ASP A 83 -19.18 -2.39 -2.74
N GLU A 84 -18.46 -1.27 -2.77
CA GLU A 84 -19.02 0.05 -2.41
C GLU A 84 -19.14 0.98 -3.61
N LEU A 85 -18.21 0.90 -4.57
CA LEU A 85 -18.14 1.84 -5.68
C LEU A 85 -18.82 1.35 -6.96
N GLY A 86 -19.37 0.14 -6.93
CA GLY A 86 -19.98 -0.49 -8.10
C GLY A 86 -18.93 -1.15 -8.97
N GLN A 87 -18.19 -0.37 -9.74
CA GLN A 87 -17.10 -0.88 -10.57
C GLN A 87 -15.92 0.08 -10.52
N VAL A 88 -14.71 -0.49 -10.64
CA VAL A 88 -13.47 0.29 -10.72
C VAL A 88 -12.63 -0.23 -11.88
N SER A 89 -12.00 0.67 -12.61
CA SER A 89 -11.09 0.33 -13.71
C SER A 89 -9.64 0.33 -13.21
N LEU A 90 -8.74 -0.26 -14.00
CA LEU A 90 -7.31 -0.16 -13.70
C LEU A 90 -6.87 1.30 -13.65
N ARG A 91 -7.38 2.15 -14.58
CA ARG A 91 -7.10 3.59 -14.58
C ARG A 91 -7.51 4.24 -13.26
N TRP A 92 -8.72 3.94 -12.80
CA TRP A 92 -9.22 4.49 -11.54
C TRP A 92 -8.34 4.03 -10.37
N VAL A 93 -7.98 2.75 -10.34
CA VAL A 93 -7.14 2.19 -9.27
C VAL A 93 -5.77 2.87 -9.26
N TYR A 94 -5.15 3.05 -10.42
CA TYR A 94 -3.87 3.75 -10.50
C TYR A 94 -3.97 5.19 -9.99
N MET A 95 -5.02 5.92 -10.38
CA MET A 95 -5.22 7.30 -9.91
C MET A 95 -5.40 7.33 -8.39
N HIS A 96 -6.18 6.38 -7.87
CA HIS A 96 -6.40 6.27 -6.43
C HIS A 96 -5.10 5.92 -5.69
N MET A 97 -4.31 4.99 -6.22
CA MET A 97 -3.05 4.58 -5.62
C MET A 97 -2.03 5.72 -5.61
N ILE A 98 -1.94 6.47 -6.71
CA ILE A 98 -1.06 7.64 -6.78
C ILE A 98 -1.43 8.63 -5.67
N ARG A 99 -2.73 8.91 -5.50
CA ARG A 99 -3.21 9.83 -4.48
C ARG A 99 -2.92 9.32 -3.07
N GLU A 100 -3.16 8.04 -2.82
CA GLU A 100 -2.89 7.43 -1.52
C GLU A 100 -1.41 7.45 -1.16
N HIS A 101 -0.55 7.04 -2.10
CA HIS A 101 0.88 7.02 -1.84
C HIS A 101 1.45 8.44 -1.72
N ALA A 102 0.96 9.39 -2.49
CA ALA A 102 1.38 10.79 -2.37
C ALA A 102 1.06 11.36 -0.98
N ARG A 103 -0.13 11.05 -0.44
CA ARG A 103 -0.53 11.48 0.90
C ARG A 103 0.40 10.87 1.96
N HIS A 104 0.70 9.58 1.84
CA HIS A 104 1.55 8.91 2.82
C HIS A 104 3.02 9.31 2.70
N VAL A 105 3.50 9.61 1.49
CA VAL A 105 4.85 10.15 1.30
C VAL A 105 4.97 11.53 1.95
N GLY A 106 3.96 12.38 1.80
CA GLY A 106 3.93 13.68 2.48
C GLY A 106 3.96 13.54 3.99
N HIS A 107 3.19 12.59 4.54
CA HIS A 107 3.19 12.30 5.98
C HIS A 107 4.57 11.80 6.43
N ALA A 108 5.19 10.90 5.65
CA ALA A 108 6.52 10.40 5.97
C ALA A 108 7.56 11.53 5.98
N ASP A 109 7.47 12.47 5.07
CA ASP A 109 8.38 13.61 5.01
C ASP A 109 8.25 14.51 6.26
N MET A 110 7.02 14.75 6.72
CA MET A 110 6.77 15.48 7.95
C MET A 110 7.37 14.75 9.17
N LEU A 111 7.23 13.42 9.22
CA LEU A 111 7.81 12.62 10.30
C LEU A 111 9.34 12.70 10.27
N ARG A 112 9.95 12.66 9.09
CA ARG A 112 11.38 12.78 8.93
C ARG A 112 11.88 14.13 9.47
N GLU A 113 11.19 15.21 9.14
CA GLU A 113 11.54 16.53 9.64
C GLU A 113 11.51 16.59 11.16
N GLN A 114 10.52 15.97 11.78
CA GLN A 114 10.40 15.94 13.24
C GLN A 114 11.49 15.09 13.90
N ILE A 115 11.96 14.06 13.20
CA ILE A 115 12.99 13.16 13.74
C ILE A 115 14.38 13.79 13.66
N ASP A 116 14.74 14.36 12.50
CA ASP A 116 16.11 14.86 12.27
C ASP A 116 16.23 16.39 12.35
N GLY A 117 15.13 17.09 12.52
CA GLY A 117 15.15 18.56 12.66
C GLY A 117 15.44 19.30 11.37
N THR A 118 15.31 18.65 10.21
CA THR A 118 15.54 19.30 8.93
C THR A 118 14.23 19.47 8.16
N THR A 119 14.21 20.41 7.20
CA THR A 119 13.06 20.58 6.32
C THR A 119 13.14 19.62 5.15
N GLY A 120 12.01 19.38 4.50
CA GLY A 120 11.89 18.42 3.42
C GLY A 120 12.34 18.91 2.05
N ASP A 121 13.18 19.90 2.00
CA ASP A 121 13.71 20.45 0.73
C ASP A 121 14.58 19.44 -0.02
#